data_66ada5fc4dc62df50bb746a50843174e
#
_entry.id   66ada5fc4dc62df50bb746a50843174e
#
_cell.length_a   1.000
_cell.length_b   1.000
_cell.length_c   1.000
_cell.angle_alpha   90.00
_cell.angle_beta   90.00
_cell.angle_gamma   90.00
#
_symmetry.space_group_name_H-M   'P 1'
#
loop_
_entity.id
_entity.type
_entity.pdbx_description
1 polymer ?
#
loop_
_entity_poly.entity_id
_entity_poly.type
_entity_poly.pdbx_seq_one_letter_code
_entity_poly.pdbx_strand_id
1 'polypeptide(L)'
;LPIYCPVQGDGTFDETVPEWLQSEDVWTANGVIVERLRESGHLFYDHQFVHSYPHDWRSKTPTIFRATEQWFVAVDRPFGAEAKSLRNRAIEAAGSQIEFVPEWGRSRLEGMLEARPDWCISRQRAWGLPIPAFLNDSDQPLLTAASVKAVAHRIREKGSDYWFQATPAELLTDY
;
A
#
# COMPACT_ATOMS: atom_id res chain seq x y z
N LEU A 1 10.61 -15.30 7.64
CA LEU A 1 11.60 -14.81 6.69
C LEU A 1 11.35 -13.32 6.48
N PRO A 2 12.39 -12.48 6.36
CA PRO A 2 12.22 -11.10 6.01
C PRO A 2 11.57 -10.95 4.62
N ILE A 3 10.84 -9.87 4.41
CA ILE A 3 10.29 -9.54 3.09
C ILE A 3 11.47 -9.17 2.19
N TYR A 4 11.58 -9.84 1.05
CA TYR A 4 12.59 -9.58 0.04
C TYR A 4 11.89 -9.29 -1.29
N CYS A 5 12.12 -8.13 -1.86
CA CYS A 5 11.58 -7.72 -3.14
C CYS A 5 12.62 -6.90 -3.91
N PRO A 6 13.44 -7.55 -4.75
CA PRO A 6 14.53 -6.90 -5.47
C PRO A 6 14.05 -6.13 -6.72
N VAL A 7 12.75 -6.02 -6.94
CA VAL A 7 12.20 -5.30 -8.10
C VAL A 7 12.00 -3.84 -7.76
N GLN A 8 12.64 -2.95 -8.51
CA GLN A 8 12.58 -1.50 -8.38
C GLN A 8 11.27 -0.90 -8.93
N GLY A 9 11.08 0.41 -8.75
CA GLY A 9 9.87 1.12 -9.17
C GLY A 9 9.67 1.19 -10.68
N ASP A 10 10.75 1.11 -11.45
CA ASP A 10 10.76 1.09 -12.91
C ASP A 10 10.63 -0.31 -13.53
N GLY A 11 10.61 -1.35 -12.67
CA GLY A 11 10.46 -2.74 -13.11
C GLY A 11 11.80 -3.46 -13.34
N THR A 12 12.92 -2.86 -13.01
CA THR A 12 14.24 -3.50 -13.09
C THR A 12 14.63 -4.16 -11.78
N PHE A 13 15.60 -5.07 -11.82
CA PHE A 13 16.18 -5.68 -10.62
C PHE A 13 17.26 -4.78 -10.01
N ASP A 14 17.30 -4.74 -8.68
CA ASP A 14 18.26 -3.98 -7.90
C ASP A 14 19.62 -4.71 -7.75
N GLU A 15 20.53 -4.11 -6.98
CA GLU A 15 21.88 -4.62 -6.73
C GLU A 15 21.95 -5.83 -5.77
N THR A 16 20.84 -6.24 -5.15
CA THR A 16 20.79 -7.38 -4.22
C THR A 16 20.69 -8.73 -4.93
N VAL A 17 20.37 -8.73 -6.23
CA VAL A 17 20.38 -9.93 -7.06
C VAL A 17 21.77 -10.21 -7.65
N PRO A 18 22.03 -11.42 -8.19
CA PRO A 18 23.28 -11.70 -8.88
C PRO A 18 23.59 -10.70 -9.99
N GLU A 19 24.86 -10.34 -10.18
CA GLU A 19 25.35 -9.31 -11.09
C GLU A 19 24.79 -9.41 -12.52
N TRP A 20 24.61 -10.63 -13.02
CA TRP A 20 24.06 -10.88 -14.36
C TRP A 20 22.57 -10.58 -14.51
N LEU A 21 21.86 -10.34 -13.39
CA LEU A 21 20.43 -10.01 -13.35
C LEU A 21 20.17 -8.55 -12.94
N GLN A 22 21.18 -7.84 -12.39
CA GLN A 22 21.06 -6.45 -12.00
C GLN A 22 20.70 -5.56 -13.18
N SER A 23 19.77 -4.63 -12.96
CA SER A 23 19.27 -3.70 -13.98
C SER A 23 18.52 -4.35 -15.15
N GLU A 24 18.33 -5.68 -15.16
CA GLU A 24 17.46 -6.34 -16.14
C GLU A 24 16.01 -6.04 -15.84
N ASP A 25 15.21 -5.84 -16.87
CA ASP A 25 13.75 -5.69 -16.76
C ASP A 25 13.10 -7.04 -16.45
N VAL A 26 12.09 -7.06 -15.57
CA VAL A 26 11.43 -8.29 -15.11
C VAL A 26 10.83 -9.14 -16.23
N TRP A 27 10.50 -8.55 -17.38
CA TRP A 27 9.92 -9.28 -18.51
C TRP A 27 11.02 -9.95 -19.34
N THR A 28 12.13 -9.25 -19.58
CA THR A 28 13.28 -9.76 -20.34
C THR A 28 14.09 -10.77 -19.53
N ALA A 29 14.15 -10.60 -18.22
CA ALA A 29 14.88 -11.47 -17.30
C ALA A 29 14.43 -12.94 -17.34
N ASN A 30 13.17 -13.22 -17.70
CA ASN A 30 12.68 -14.60 -17.81
C ASN A 30 13.56 -15.48 -18.75
N GLY A 31 13.92 -14.95 -19.92
CA GLY A 31 14.78 -15.65 -20.86
C GLY A 31 16.19 -15.86 -20.32
N VAL A 32 16.77 -14.81 -19.72
CA VAL A 32 18.10 -14.85 -19.12
C VAL A 32 18.18 -15.88 -17.99
N ILE A 33 17.18 -15.90 -17.13
CA ILE A 33 17.11 -16.86 -16.00
C ILE A 33 17.01 -18.30 -16.51
N VAL A 34 16.16 -18.58 -17.50
CA VAL A 34 16.00 -19.91 -18.09
C VAL A 34 17.32 -20.41 -18.70
N GLU A 35 18.02 -19.54 -19.45
CA GLU A 35 19.33 -19.92 -20.02
C GLU A 35 20.38 -20.20 -18.95
N ARG A 36 20.45 -19.37 -17.90
CA ARG A 36 21.36 -19.59 -16.77
C ARG A 36 21.09 -20.89 -16.04
N LEU A 37 19.81 -21.22 -15.82
CA LEU A 37 19.43 -22.50 -15.20
C LEU A 37 19.79 -23.70 -16.11
N ARG A 38 19.68 -23.53 -17.43
CA ARG A 38 20.07 -24.56 -18.41
C ARG A 38 21.57 -24.77 -18.41
N GLU A 39 22.37 -23.70 -18.50
CA GLU A 39 23.83 -23.75 -18.47
C GLU A 39 24.38 -24.37 -17.18
N SER A 40 23.77 -24.08 -16.05
CA SER A 40 24.17 -24.61 -14.74
C SER A 40 23.67 -26.03 -14.44
N GLY A 41 22.85 -26.61 -15.33
CA GLY A 41 22.25 -27.94 -15.13
C GLY A 41 21.13 -27.99 -14.09
N HIS A 42 20.59 -26.83 -13.68
CA HIS A 42 19.51 -26.75 -12.69
C HIS A 42 18.12 -26.62 -13.34
N LEU A 43 18.02 -26.45 -14.64
CA LEU A 43 16.74 -26.38 -15.33
C LEU A 43 16.10 -27.77 -15.39
N PHE A 44 14.97 -27.93 -14.72
CA PHE A 44 14.20 -29.18 -14.74
C PHE A 44 13.31 -29.27 -15.97
N TYR A 45 12.56 -28.19 -16.25
CA TYR A 45 11.62 -28.14 -17.38
C TYR A 45 11.28 -26.69 -17.72
N ASP A 46 11.08 -26.42 -19.00
CA ASP A 46 10.68 -25.13 -19.53
C ASP A 46 9.69 -25.34 -20.68
N HIS A 47 8.61 -24.56 -20.70
CA HIS A 47 7.64 -24.53 -21.80
C HIS A 47 6.85 -23.22 -21.81
N GLN A 48 6.37 -22.85 -22.96
CA GLN A 48 5.48 -21.71 -23.11
C GLN A 48 4.01 -22.16 -23.03
N PHE A 49 3.19 -21.40 -22.30
CA PHE A 49 1.75 -21.63 -22.23
C PHE A 49 0.99 -20.31 -22.21
N VAL A 50 -0.25 -20.33 -22.69
CA VAL A 50 -1.13 -19.16 -22.70
C VAL A 50 -2.01 -19.20 -21.47
N HIS A 51 -2.03 -18.09 -20.72
CA HIS A 51 -2.86 -17.94 -19.54
C HIS A 51 -3.37 -16.51 -19.38
N SER A 52 -4.37 -16.31 -18.52
CA SER A 52 -4.85 -14.98 -18.18
C SER A 52 -3.84 -14.29 -17.26
N TYR A 53 -3.49 -13.04 -17.58
CA TYR A 53 -2.58 -12.23 -16.79
C TYR A 53 -3.20 -10.85 -16.53
N PRO A 54 -3.07 -10.28 -15.31
CA PRO A 54 -3.64 -8.97 -15.00
C PRO A 54 -2.91 -7.86 -15.76
N HIS A 55 -3.71 -6.99 -16.38
CA HIS A 55 -3.25 -5.80 -17.09
C HIS A 55 -3.82 -4.54 -16.46
N ASP A 56 -3.07 -3.45 -16.48
CA ASP A 56 -3.61 -2.13 -16.14
C ASP A 56 -4.73 -1.76 -17.13
N TRP A 57 -5.86 -1.36 -16.59
CA TRP A 57 -7.05 -1.13 -17.40
C TRP A 57 -6.93 0.09 -18.33
N ARG A 58 -6.03 1.06 -18.02
CA ARG A 58 -5.77 2.24 -18.84
C ARG A 58 -4.71 2.00 -19.89
N SER A 59 -3.50 1.63 -19.45
CA SER A 59 -2.36 1.42 -20.35
C SER A 59 -2.44 0.12 -21.14
N LYS A 60 -3.25 -0.84 -20.69
CA LYS A 60 -3.33 -2.20 -21.25
C LYS A 60 -2.01 -2.97 -21.18
N THR A 61 -1.08 -2.52 -20.35
CA THR A 61 0.20 -3.20 -20.11
C THR A 61 0.07 -4.21 -18.99
N PRO A 62 0.85 -5.30 -19.00
CA PRO A 62 0.87 -6.26 -17.91
C PRO A 62 1.35 -5.60 -16.61
N THR A 63 0.79 -6.03 -15.49
CA THR A 63 1.15 -5.49 -14.17
C THR A 63 2.34 -6.22 -13.56
N ILE A 64 3.15 -5.51 -12.80
CA ILE A 64 4.25 -6.09 -12.00
C ILE A 64 3.77 -6.24 -10.56
N PHE A 65 4.02 -7.42 -9.96
CA PHE A 65 3.78 -7.67 -8.55
C PHE A 65 5.06 -7.39 -7.75
N ARG A 66 5.01 -6.41 -6.86
CA ARG A 66 6.13 -6.07 -5.98
C ARG A 66 5.66 -5.67 -4.59
N ALA A 67 6.47 -5.96 -3.58
CA ALA A 67 6.26 -5.42 -2.25
C ALA A 67 6.69 -3.95 -2.23
N THR A 68 5.80 -3.08 -1.72
CA THR A 68 6.07 -1.65 -1.54
C THR A 68 5.67 -1.23 -0.15
N GLU A 69 6.35 -0.26 0.40
CA GLU A 69 5.93 0.35 1.66
C GLU A 69 4.55 0.99 1.52
N GLN A 70 3.70 0.74 2.50
CA GLN A 70 2.32 1.18 2.50
C GLN A 70 1.93 1.72 3.88
N TRP A 71 0.96 2.63 3.88
CA TRP A 71 0.37 3.14 5.11
C TRP A 71 -0.90 2.38 5.45
N PHE A 72 -0.97 1.89 6.68
CA PHE A 72 -2.10 1.11 7.17
C PHE A 72 -2.74 1.75 8.39
N VAL A 73 -4.07 1.65 8.46
CA VAL A 73 -4.81 1.84 9.70
C VAL A 73 -4.90 0.49 10.39
N ALA A 74 -4.31 0.37 11.58
CA ALA A 74 -4.37 -0.83 12.41
C ALA A 74 -5.80 -0.99 12.96
N VAL A 75 -6.61 -1.83 12.31
CA VAL A 75 -8.05 -1.96 12.63
C VAL A 75 -8.30 -2.70 13.93
N ASP A 76 -7.36 -3.51 14.39
CA ASP A 76 -7.46 -4.28 15.64
C ASP A 76 -6.81 -3.61 16.85
N ARG A 77 -6.08 -2.51 16.64
CA ARG A 77 -5.42 -1.79 17.74
C ARG A 77 -6.46 -1.04 18.57
N PRO A 78 -6.55 -1.29 19.89
CA PRO A 78 -7.44 -0.54 20.77
C PRO A 78 -7.05 0.93 20.84
N PHE A 79 -8.04 1.83 20.90
CA PHE A 79 -7.84 3.26 21.04
C PHE A 79 -8.98 3.95 21.82
N GLY A 80 -8.72 5.17 22.26
CA GLY A 80 -9.68 5.98 23.00
C GLY A 80 -9.94 5.47 24.43
N ALA A 81 -10.87 6.13 25.13
CA ALA A 81 -11.16 5.86 26.54
C ALA A 81 -11.77 4.44 26.78
N GLU A 82 -12.47 3.92 25.79
CA GLU A 82 -13.12 2.60 25.88
C GLU A 82 -12.18 1.44 25.53
N ALA A 83 -10.94 1.74 25.10
CA ALA A 83 -9.95 0.73 24.65
C ALA A 83 -10.53 -0.28 23.64
N LYS A 84 -11.45 0.14 22.78
CA LYS A 84 -12.02 -0.68 21.70
C LYS A 84 -11.26 -0.45 20.39
N SER A 85 -11.08 -1.51 19.60
CA SER A 85 -10.52 -1.42 18.25
C SER A 85 -11.55 -0.86 17.26
N LEU A 86 -11.07 -0.39 16.09
CA LEU A 86 -11.95 0.07 15.01
C LEU A 86 -12.87 -1.06 14.54
N ARG A 87 -12.34 -2.28 14.41
CA ARG A 87 -13.11 -3.47 14.04
C ARG A 87 -14.25 -3.73 15.02
N ASN A 88 -13.95 -3.74 16.32
CA ASN A 88 -14.96 -4.00 17.34
C ASN A 88 -16.06 -2.95 17.35
N ARG A 89 -15.71 -1.66 17.19
CA ARG A 89 -16.69 -0.57 17.09
C ARG A 89 -17.57 -0.70 15.85
N ALA A 90 -16.97 -1.08 14.70
CA ALA A 90 -17.72 -1.25 13.45
C ALA A 90 -18.70 -2.45 13.52
N ILE A 91 -18.28 -3.58 14.10
CA ILE A 91 -19.14 -4.76 14.30
C ILE A 91 -20.27 -4.43 15.28
N GLU A 92 -19.97 -3.76 16.39
CA GLU A 92 -20.98 -3.34 17.37
C GLU A 92 -22.01 -2.40 16.74
N ALA A 93 -21.56 -1.44 15.92
CA ALA A 93 -22.47 -0.54 15.21
C ALA A 93 -23.34 -1.30 14.19
N ALA A 94 -22.76 -2.23 13.44
CA ALA A 94 -23.50 -3.08 12.51
C ALA A 94 -24.56 -3.92 13.23
N GLY A 95 -24.25 -4.43 14.43
CA GLY A 95 -25.15 -5.24 15.23
C GLY A 95 -26.32 -4.49 15.86
N SER A 96 -26.13 -3.20 16.23
CA SER A 96 -27.07 -2.49 17.10
C SER A 96 -27.54 -1.12 16.60
N GLN A 97 -26.81 -0.47 15.69
CA GLN A 97 -27.06 0.93 15.29
C GLN A 97 -27.49 1.08 13.84
N ILE A 98 -27.34 0.03 13.03
CA ILE A 98 -27.65 0.04 11.60
C ILE A 98 -28.86 -0.86 11.32
N GLU A 99 -29.88 -0.29 10.68
CA GLU A 99 -30.97 -1.05 10.11
C GLU A 99 -30.59 -1.54 8.70
N PHE A 100 -30.78 -2.82 8.44
CA PHE A 100 -30.45 -3.42 7.15
C PHE A 100 -31.71 -3.77 6.37
N VAL A 101 -31.77 -3.28 5.13
CA VAL A 101 -32.85 -3.61 4.19
C VAL A 101 -32.22 -4.09 2.88
N PRO A 102 -32.26 -5.38 2.59
CA PRO A 102 -32.78 -6.51 3.37
C PRO A 102 -31.86 -6.90 4.54
N GLU A 103 -32.40 -7.58 5.53
CA GLU A 103 -31.72 -7.91 6.79
C GLU A 103 -30.48 -8.80 6.63
N TRP A 104 -30.43 -9.65 5.61
CA TRP A 104 -29.25 -10.48 5.31
C TRP A 104 -27.97 -9.66 5.04
N GLY A 105 -28.11 -8.37 4.72
CA GLY A 105 -26.99 -7.45 4.57
C GLY A 105 -26.14 -7.33 5.81
N ARG A 106 -26.71 -7.52 7.01
CA ARG A 106 -25.99 -7.51 8.29
C ARG A 106 -24.90 -8.57 8.34
N SER A 107 -25.25 -9.83 8.16
CA SER A 107 -24.32 -10.95 8.23
C SER A 107 -23.19 -10.82 7.18
N ARG A 108 -23.51 -10.26 6.02
CA ARG A 108 -22.50 -10.00 4.98
C ARG A 108 -21.51 -8.91 5.40
N LEU A 109 -21.99 -7.81 5.99
CA LEU A 109 -21.14 -6.73 6.48
C LEU A 109 -20.27 -7.21 7.65
N GLU A 110 -20.85 -7.91 8.62
CA GLU A 110 -20.12 -8.46 9.78
C GLU A 110 -19.02 -9.42 9.33
N GLY A 111 -19.31 -10.39 8.47
CA GLY A 111 -18.31 -11.32 7.94
C GLY A 111 -17.20 -10.62 7.14
N MET A 112 -17.53 -9.54 6.42
CA MET A 112 -16.53 -8.71 5.74
C MET A 112 -15.64 -7.96 6.74
N LEU A 113 -16.21 -7.41 7.81
CA LEU A 113 -15.47 -6.70 8.86
C LEU A 113 -14.56 -7.65 9.63
N GLU A 114 -15.03 -8.86 9.94
CA GLU A 114 -14.24 -9.88 10.65
C GLU A 114 -13.04 -10.36 9.83
N ALA A 115 -13.22 -10.57 8.54
CA ALA A 115 -12.19 -11.12 7.66
C ALA A 115 -11.18 -10.07 7.14
N ARG A 116 -11.47 -8.76 7.26
CA ARG A 116 -10.59 -7.73 6.70
C ARG A 116 -9.27 -7.61 7.47
N PRO A 117 -8.13 -7.59 6.77
CA PRO A 117 -6.86 -7.18 7.38
C PRO A 117 -6.85 -5.68 7.70
N ASP A 118 -5.72 -5.17 8.21
CA ASP A 118 -5.47 -3.75 8.37
C ASP A 118 -5.79 -2.97 7.09
N TRP A 119 -6.33 -1.78 7.24
CA TRP A 119 -6.80 -0.99 6.12
C TRP A 119 -5.66 -0.20 5.47
N CYS A 120 -5.22 -0.65 4.28
CA CYS A 120 -4.27 0.10 3.47
C CYS A 120 -4.92 1.37 2.92
N ILE A 121 -4.40 2.53 3.32
CA ILE A 121 -4.90 3.85 2.92
C ILE A 121 -4.04 4.54 1.86
N SER A 122 -2.78 4.12 1.70
CA SER A 122 -1.90 4.68 0.66
C SER A 122 -2.23 4.15 -0.73
N ARG A 123 -1.88 4.92 -1.74
CA ARG A 123 -2.01 4.57 -3.16
C ARG A 123 -0.74 5.01 -3.90
N GLN A 124 -0.36 4.31 -4.96
CA GLN A 124 0.79 4.62 -5.82
C GLN A 124 0.42 5.61 -6.94
N ARG A 125 -0.63 6.40 -6.74
CA ARG A 125 -1.09 7.42 -7.70
C ARG A 125 -1.19 8.76 -7.01
N ALA A 126 -0.68 9.80 -7.68
CA ALA A 126 -0.83 11.18 -7.23
C ALA A 126 -2.27 11.68 -7.47
N TRP A 127 -3.22 11.19 -6.66
CA TRP A 127 -4.62 11.55 -6.73
C TRP A 127 -5.28 11.49 -5.35
N GLY A 128 -6.10 12.49 -5.06
CA GLY A 128 -6.81 12.61 -3.80
C GLY A 128 -6.03 13.44 -2.76
N LEU A 129 -6.39 13.28 -1.49
CA LEU A 129 -5.73 13.97 -0.38
C LEU A 129 -4.45 13.23 0.01
N PRO A 130 -3.37 13.96 0.31
CA PRO A 130 -2.13 13.37 0.80
C PRO A 130 -2.31 12.82 2.22
N ILE A 131 -1.53 11.81 2.58
CA ILE A 131 -1.36 11.39 3.97
C ILE A 131 -0.47 12.44 4.65
N PRO A 132 -0.91 13.11 5.73
CA PRO A 132 -0.17 14.21 6.34
C PRO A 132 0.97 13.71 7.24
N ALA A 133 1.88 12.93 6.66
CA ALA A 133 3.06 12.38 7.30
C ALA A 133 4.32 13.06 6.74
N PHE A 134 5.28 13.31 7.60
CA PHE A 134 6.58 13.87 7.25
C PHE A 134 7.65 12.86 7.63
N LEU A 135 8.67 12.71 6.80
CA LEU A 135 9.80 11.84 7.07
C LEU A 135 11.00 12.71 7.50
N ASN A 136 11.75 12.26 8.49
CA ASN A 136 13.03 12.85 8.82
C ASN A 136 14.16 12.25 7.94
N ASP A 137 15.38 12.74 8.12
CA ASP A 137 16.56 12.29 7.36
C ASP A 137 16.89 10.78 7.55
N SER A 138 16.26 10.13 8.53
CA SER A 138 16.41 8.70 8.80
C SER A 138 15.15 7.92 8.42
N ASP A 139 14.30 8.47 7.55
CA ASP A 139 13.02 7.89 7.10
C ASP A 139 12.02 7.56 8.22
N GLN A 140 12.20 8.17 9.40
CA GLN A 140 11.27 7.98 10.50
C GLN A 140 10.06 8.93 10.35
N PRO A 141 8.82 8.39 10.39
CA PRO A 141 7.64 9.19 10.16
C PRO A 141 7.26 10.04 11.37
N LEU A 142 7.00 11.33 11.14
CA LEU A 142 6.25 12.20 12.03
C LEU A 142 4.77 12.15 11.62
N LEU A 143 3.96 11.48 12.41
CA LEU A 143 2.51 11.42 12.26
C LEU A 143 1.86 11.38 13.63
N THR A 144 1.61 12.56 14.19
CA THR A 144 0.97 12.75 15.49
C THR A 144 -0.38 13.45 15.35
N ALA A 145 -1.21 13.37 16.37
CA ALA A 145 -2.46 14.11 16.39
C ALA A 145 -2.25 15.63 16.25
N ALA A 146 -1.15 16.15 16.77
CA ALA A 146 -0.80 17.58 16.66
C ALA A 146 -0.39 17.94 15.24
N SER A 147 0.53 17.16 14.62
CA SER A 147 0.96 17.42 13.23
C SER A 147 -0.20 17.31 12.24
N VAL A 148 -1.09 16.32 12.39
CA VAL A 148 -2.28 16.19 11.56
C VAL A 148 -3.22 17.37 11.71
N LYS A 149 -3.43 17.88 12.92
CA LYS A 149 -4.27 19.06 13.18
C LYS A 149 -3.67 20.33 12.58
N ALA A 150 -2.36 20.54 12.67
CA ALA A 150 -1.67 21.67 12.06
C ALA A 150 -1.87 21.67 10.53
N VAL A 151 -1.62 20.53 9.86
CA VAL A 151 -1.86 20.37 8.42
C VAL A 151 -3.33 20.60 8.08
N ALA A 152 -4.26 20.01 8.83
CA ALA A 152 -5.69 20.16 8.58
C ALA A 152 -6.15 21.63 8.71
N HIS A 153 -5.54 22.41 9.61
CA HIS A 153 -5.80 23.85 9.74
C HIS A 153 -5.37 24.59 8.48
N ARG A 154 -4.16 24.36 7.99
CA ARG A 154 -3.64 24.98 6.76
C ARG A 154 -4.46 24.63 5.52
N ILE A 155 -4.83 23.35 5.37
CA ILE A 155 -5.67 22.91 4.25
C ILE A 155 -7.06 23.53 4.32
N ARG A 156 -7.64 23.72 5.51
CA ARG A 156 -8.93 24.39 5.66
C ARG A 156 -8.88 25.85 5.21
N GLU A 157 -7.78 26.55 5.44
CA GLU A 157 -7.60 27.95 5.05
C GLU A 157 -7.25 28.12 3.57
N LYS A 158 -6.40 27.23 3.04
CA LYS A 158 -5.75 27.43 1.72
C LYS A 158 -6.12 26.40 0.67
N GLY A 159 -6.91 25.39 1.03
CA GLY A 159 -7.28 24.28 0.14
C GLY A 159 -6.23 23.16 0.12
N SER A 160 -6.61 22.00 -0.46
CA SER A 160 -5.77 20.78 -0.49
C SER A 160 -4.50 20.95 -1.34
N ASP A 161 -4.56 21.77 -2.39
CA ASP A 161 -3.44 21.98 -3.30
C ASP A 161 -2.25 22.68 -2.63
N TYR A 162 -2.50 23.35 -1.50
CA TYR A 162 -1.45 23.97 -0.70
C TYR A 162 -0.41 22.97 -0.19
N TRP A 163 -0.79 21.69 0.02
CA TRP A 163 0.15 20.64 0.36
C TRP A 163 1.31 20.50 -0.62
N PHE A 164 1.04 20.67 -1.92
CA PHE A 164 2.05 20.50 -2.97
C PHE A 164 2.88 21.77 -3.24
N GLN A 165 2.51 22.88 -2.61
CA GLN A 165 3.16 24.19 -2.80
C GLN A 165 3.95 24.63 -1.57
N ALA A 166 3.55 24.17 -0.38
CA ALA A 166 4.12 24.58 0.89
C ALA A 166 5.31 23.70 1.31
N THR A 167 6.21 24.32 2.05
CA THR A 167 7.28 23.58 2.74
C THR A 167 6.73 22.85 3.98
N PRO A 168 7.41 21.80 4.48
CA PRO A 168 7.03 21.16 5.75
C PRO A 168 6.93 22.13 6.92
N ALA A 169 7.81 23.13 7.00
CA ALA A 169 7.79 24.14 8.06
C ALA A 169 6.51 25.02 8.01
N GLU A 170 6.05 25.38 6.82
CA GLU A 170 4.81 26.14 6.66
C GLU A 170 3.57 25.32 6.98
N LEU A 171 3.57 24.02 6.66
CA LEU A 171 2.48 23.09 6.99
C LEU A 171 2.40 22.82 8.50
N LEU A 172 3.54 22.85 9.19
CA LEU A 172 3.66 22.56 10.63
C LEU A 172 3.77 23.82 11.50
N THR A 173 3.46 25.01 11.00
CA THR A 173 3.65 26.27 11.74
C THR A 173 2.95 26.28 13.12
N ASP A 174 1.84 25.55 13.25
CA ASP A 174 1.07 25.46 14.49
C ASP A 174 1.33 24.16 15.27
N TYR A 175 2.41 23.45 14.96
CA TYR A 175 2.79 22.18 15.58
C TYR A 175 3.56 22.34 16.90
#